data_673cbe80cf81794985065b602c8b89a1
#
_entry.id   673cbe80cf81794985065b602c8b89a1
#
_cell.length_a   1.000
_cell.length_b   1.000
_cell.length_c   1.000
_cell.angle_alpha   90.00
_cell.angle_beta   90.00
_cell.angle_gamma   90.00
#
_symmetry.space_group_name_H-M   'P 1'
#
loop_
_entity.id
_entity.type
_entity.pdbx_description
1 polymer ?
#
loop_
_entity_poly.entity_id
_entity_poly.type
_entity_poly.pdbx_seq_one_letter_code
_entity_poly.pdbx_strand_id
1 'polypeptide(L)'
;MLEKQQAAPLFSSPNQHNELVNLADFLGKKNVVLYFYPKDDTPGCTLEANDFTRLAEAFAQYDTQVIGVSKDSCESHVEFINKFGLKIDLLADTTGELCEIYGVWREREKNGVKSMAIFRSTFIIDKKGTLIDVAYGVVPDGHAEEVLEKVKNL
;
A
#
# COMPACT_ATOMS: atom_id res chain seq x y z
N MET A 1 11.99 10.38 7.13
CA MET A 1 10.57 10.00 7.03
C MET A 1 9.82 11.00 6.17
N LEU A 2 8.83 10.50 5.44
CA LEU A 2 7.99 11.38 4.63
C LEU A 2 6.95 12.07 5.51
N GLU A 3 6.51 13.24 5.09
CA GLU A 3 5.54 14.05 5.82
C GLU A 3 4.44 14.52 4.87
N LYS A 4 3.31 14.93 5.44
CA LYS A 4 2.20 15.52 4.69
C LYS A 4 2.67 16.76 3.94
N GLN A 5 2.08 17.00 2.78
CA GLN A 5 2.32 18.13 1.89
C GLN A 5 3.64 18.05 1.10
N GLN A 6 4.43 17.00 1.31
CA GLN A 6 5.58 16.75 0.46
C GLN A 6 5.15 16.10 -0.85
N ALA A 7 5.98 16.21 -1.88
CA ALA A 7 5.80 15.45 -3.10
C ALA A 7 6.04 13.96 -2.79
N ALA A 8 5.12 13.09 -3.24
CA ALA A 8 5.31 11.67 -3.09
C ALA A 8 6.47 11.21 -3.98
N PRO A 9 7.42 10.41 -3.45
CA PRO A 9 8.48 9.87 -4.29
C PRO A 9 7.92 9.06 -5.46
N LEU A 10 8.40 9.34 -6.67
CA LEU A 10 8.00 8.60 -7.85
C LEU A 10 8.58 7.19 -7.77
N PHE A 11 7.83 6.22 -8.28
CA PHE A 11 8.28 4.83 -8.29
C PHE A 11 7.81 4.10 -9.53
N SER A 12 8.46 2.99 -9.81
CA SER A 12 8.08 2.02 -10.80
C SER A 12 8.32 0.64 -10.21
N SER A 13 7.29 -0.19 -10.11
CA SER A 13 7.39 -1.50 -9.48
C SER A 13 6.42 -2.47 -10.14
N PRO A 14 6.77 -3.77 -10.28
CA PRO A 14 5.88 -4.73 -10.92
C PRO A 14 4.68 -5.08 -10.03
N ASN A 15 3.52 -5.24 -10.65
CA ASN A 15 2.33 -5.73 -9.97
C ASN A 15 2.30 -7.27 -9.97
N GLN A 16 1.18 -7.87 -9.55
CA GLN A 16 1.00 -9.33 -9.50
C GLN A 16 1.14 -10.00 -10.87
N HIS A 17 0.94 -9.29 -11.95
CA HIS A 17 1.10 -9.80 -13.32
C HIS A 17 2.46 -9.51 -13.91
N ASN A 18 3.41 -9.08 -13.09
CA ASN A 18 4.75 -8.65 -13.51
C ASN A 18 4.73 -7.52 -14.54
N GLU A 19 3.72 -6.66 -14.47
CA GLU A 19 3.61 -5.46 -15.29
C GLU A 19 4.02 -4.25 -14.46
N LEU A 20 4.83 -3.35 -15.02
CA LEU A 20 5.29 -2.17 -14.29
C LEU A 20 4.16 -1.19 -14.01
N VAL A 21 4.05 -0.79 -12.76
CA VAL A 21 3.14 0.26 -12.31
C VAL A 21 3.97 1.48 -11.93
N ASN A 22 3.71 2.60 -12.59
CA ASN A 22 4.43 3.86 -12.37
C ASN A 22 3.50 4.85 -11.69
N LEU A 23 3.94 5.48 -10.61
CA LEU A 23 3.14 6.52 -9.95
C LEU A 23 2.81 7.64 -10.93
N ALA A 24 3.74 8.00 -11.81
CA ALA A 24 3.54 9.06 -12.79
C ALA A 24 2.29 8.85 -13.67
N ASP A 25 1.90 7.61 -13.92
CA ASP A 25 0.74 7.29 -14.76
C ASP A 25 -0.59 7.66 -14.11
N PHE A 26 -0.62 7.85 -12.81
CA PHE A 26 -1.83 8.25 -12.08
C PHE A 26 -1.98 9.77 -11.96
N LEU A 27 -0.88 10.51 -12.12
CA LEU A 27 -0.87 11.96 -11.94
C LEU A 27 -1.84 12.64 -12.90
N GLY A 28 -2.70 13.50 -12.38
CA GLY A 28 -3.74 14.19 -13.14
C GLY A 28 -4.98 13.36 -13.39
N LYS A 29 -4.99 12.09 -13.02
CA LYS A 29 -6.08 11.14 -13.31
C LYS A 29 -6.73 10.57 -12.07
N LYS A 30 -5.93 10.06 -11.14
CA LYS A 30 -6.42 9.37 -9.94
C LYS A 30 -5.59 9.72 -8.72
N ASN A 31 -6.25 9.69 -7.57
CA ASN A 31 -5.57 9.63 -6.29
C ASN A 31 -5.11 8.19 -6.06
N VAL A 32 -4.07 8.01 -5.25
CA VAL A 32 -3.52 6.69 -4.94
C VAL A 32 -3.47 6.51 -3.43
N VAL A 33 -4.02 5.39 -2.96
CA VAL A 33 -3.79 4.90 -1.61
C VAL A 33 -2.73 3.82 -1.74
N LEU A 34 -1.54 4.11 -1.25
CA LEU A 34 -0.40 3.20 -1.30
C LEU A 34 -0.18 2.67 0.12
N TYR A 35 -0.47 1.38 0.36
CA TYR A 35 -0.28 0.82 1.68
C TYR A 35 0.76 -0.30 1.65
N PHE A 36 1.62 -0.30 2.66
CA PHE A 36 2.70 -1.27 2.82
C PHE A 36 2.33 -2.25 3.93
N TYR A 37 2.53 -3.55 3.68
CA TYR A 37 2.21 -4.59 4.64
C TYR A 37 3.33 -5.65 4.69
N PRO A 38 3.51 -6.32 5.83
CA PRO A 38 4.66 -7.22 6.02
C PRO A 38 4.71 -8.45 5.13
N LYS A 39 3.60 -9.16 4.94
CA LYS A 39 3.64 -10.44 4.25
C LYS A 39 2.25 -10.92 3.82
N ASP A 40 2.19 -11.46 2.59
CA ASP A 40 0.97 -12.07 2.05
C ASP A 40 0.44 -13.18 2.97
N ASP A 41 -0.88 -13.31 3.01
CA ASP A 41 -1.59 -14.40 3.68
C ASP A 41 -1.27 -14.55 5.18
N THR A 42 -1.00 -13.44 5.85
CA THR A 42 -0.94 -13.37 7.31
C THR A 42 -2.23 -12.74 7.83
N PRO A 43 -2.64 -13.00 9.10
CA PRO A 43 -3.96 -12.55 9.57
C PRO A 43 -4.23 -11.06 9.43
N GLY A 44 -3.33 -10.20 9.87
CA GLY A 44 -3.52 -8.75 9.78
C GLY A 44 -3.48 -8.23 8.33
N CYS A 45 -2.60 -8.78 7.52
CA CYS A 45 -2.49 -8.40 6.11
C CYS A 45 -3.70 -8.86 5.32
N THR A 46 -4.25 -10.03 5.63
CA THR A 46 -5.46 -10.56 5.00
C THR A 46 -6.68 -9.70 5.37
N LEU A 47 -6.82 -9.32 6.65
CA LEU A 47 -7.89 -8.44 7.09
C LEU A 47 -7.85 -7.11 6.34
N GLU A 48 -6.69 -6.48 6.28
CA GLU A 48 -6.51 -5.21 5.59
C GLU A 48 -6.83 -5.31 4.10
N ALA A 49 -6.33 -6.34 3.42
CA ALA A 49 -6.57 -6.56 1.99
C ALA A 49 -8.05 -6.83 1.70
N ASN A 50 -8.73 -7.60 2.54
CA ASN A 50 -10.15 -7.87 2.41
C ASN A 50 -10.99 -6.60 2.59
N ASP A 51 -10.63 -5.76 3.56
CA ASP A 51 -11.33 -4.51 3.82
C ASP A 51 -11.17 -3.52 2.66
N PHE A 52 -9.95 -3.37 2.13
CA PHE A 52 -9.74 -2.54 0.95
C PHE A 52 -10.47 -3.09 -0.28
N THR A 53 -10.52 -4.40 -0.44
CA THR A 53 -11.25 -5.03 -1.54
C THR A 53 -12.75 -4.77 -1.43
N ARG A 54 -13.31 -4.92 -0.22
CA ARG A 54 -14.74 -4.64 0.03
C ARG A 54 -15.10 -3.19 -0.29
N LEU A 55 -14.18 -2.27 -0.07
CA LEU A 55 -14.39 -0.84 -0.29
C LEU A 55 -13.86 -0.34 -1.64
N ALA A 56 -13.35 -1.22 -2.49
CA ALA A 56 -12.69 -0.83 -3.75
C ALA A 56 -13.58 0.02 -4.66
N GLU A 57 -14.87 -0.32 -4.78
CA GLU A 57 -15.80 0.46 -5.59
C GLU A 57 -16.04 1.85 -5.00
N ALA A 58 -16.12 1.94 -3.67
CA ALA A 58 -16.28 3.22 -3.00
C ALA A 58 -15.07 4.12 -3.24
N PHE A 59 -13.87 3.57 -3.17
CA PHE A 59 -12.65 4.32 -3.51
C PHE A 59 -12.68 4.79 -4.98
N ALA A 60 -13.11 3.93 -5.90
CA ALA A 60 -13.19 4.27 -7.31
C ALA A 60 -14.15 5.44 -7.57
N GLN A 61 -15.22 5.57 -6.80
CA GLN A 61 -16.16 6.70 -6.91
C GLN A 61 -15.49 8.04 -6.58
N TYR A 62 -14.38 8.01 -5.85
CA TYR A 62 -13.58 9.20 -5.51
C TYR A 62 -12.30 9.27 -6.34
N ASP A 63 -12.30 8.64 -7.52
CA ASP A 63 -11.15 8.59 -8.43
C ASP A 63 -9.89 8.11 -7.72
N THR A 64 -10.01 7.09 -6.86
CA THR A 64 -8.90 6.60 -6.05
C THR A 64 -8.62 5.13 -6.33
N GLN A 65 -7.35 4.81 -6.56
CA GLN A 65 -6.83 3.47 -6.74
C GLN A 65 -6.12 3.04 -5.47
N VAL A 66 -6.47 1.87 -4.95
CA VAL A 66 -5.77 1.28 -3.80
C VAL A 66 -4.72 0.29 -4.30
N ILE A 67 -3.50 0.44 -3.83
CA ILE A 67 -2.36 -0.40 -4.21
C ILE A 67 -1.64 -0.85 -2.95
N GLY A 68 -1.50 -2.17 -2.78
CA GLY A 68 -0.72 -2.75 -1.68
C GLY A 68 0.70 -3.04 -2.13
N VAL A 69 1.64 -3.01 -1.19
CA VAL A 69 3.06 -3.26 -1.44
C VAL A 69 3.63 -4.16 -0.37
N SER A 70 4.30 -5.22 -0.79
CA SER A 70 5.15 -6.02 0.10
C SER A 70 6.38 -6.50 -0.65
N LYS A 71 7.28 -7.19 0.03
CA LYS A 71 8.46 -7.77 -0.60
C LYS A 71 8.22 -9.18 -1.15
N ASP A 72 6.99 -9.65 -1.08
CA ASP A 72 6.61 -10.94 -1.65
C ASP A 72 6.70 -10.91 -3.17
N SER A 73 6.84 -12.10 -3.77
CA SER A 73 6.96 -12.26 -5.21
C SER A 73 5.63 -12.05 -5.94
N CYS A 74 5.69 -11.89 -7.27
CA CYS A 74 4.49 -11.83 -8.10
C CYS A 74 3.64 -13.10 -7.94
N GLU A 75 4.28 -14.27 -7.89
CA GLU A 75 3.59 -15.54 -7.69
C GLU A 75 2.84 -15.58 -6.36
N SER A 76 3.48 -15.12 -5.28
CA SER A 76 2.86 -15.04 -3.98
C SER A 76 1.63 -14.12 -4.00
N HIS A 77 1.76 -12.98 -4.66
CA HIS A 77 0.64 -12.04 -4.80
C HIS A 77 -0.53 -12.64 -5.57
N VAL A 78 -0.27 -13.38 -6.64
CA VAL A 78 -1.33 -14.06 -7.41
C VAL A 78 -2.07 -15.08 -6.52
N GLU A 79 -1.34 -15.87 -5.75
CA GLU A 79 -1.93 -16.84 -4.82
C GLU A 79 -2.79 -16.16 -3.77
N PHE A 80 -2.30 -15.05 -3.21
CA PHE A 80 -3.02 -14.27 -2.20
C PHE A 80 -4.31 -13.69 -2.78
N ILE A 81 -4.23 -13.07 -3.95
CA ILE A 81 -5.39 -12.52 -4.66
C ILE A 81 -6.43 -13.60 -4.96
N ASN A 82 -5.98 -14.73 -5.48
CA ASN A 82 -6.89 -15.82 -5.85
C ASN A 82 -7.55 -16.46 -4.62
N LYS A 83 -6.78 -16.61 -3.53
CA LYS A 83 -7.30 -17.23 -2.30
C LYS A 83 -8.44 -16.44 -1.68
N PHE A 84 -8.37 -15.12 -1.70
CA PHE A 84 -9.33 -14.25 -1.04
C PHE A 84 -10.20 -13.41 -1.98
N GLY A 85 -10.03 -13.56 -3.28
CA GLY A 85 -10.79 -12.78 -4.26
C GLY A 85 -10.51 -11.29 -4.19
N LEU A 86 -9.25 -10.91 -4.00
CA LEU A 86 -8.86 -9.52 -3.85
C LEU A 86 -9.07 -8.73 -5.13
N LYS A 87 -9.50 -7.48 -5.01
CA LYS A 87 -9.76 -6.57 -6.13
C LYS A 87 -8.85 -5.35 -6.14
N ILE A 88 -7.68 -5.48 -5.56
CA ILE A 88 -6.67 -4.44 -5.51
C ILE A 88 -5.40 -4.96 -6.17
N ASP A 89 -4.57 -4.05 -6.68
CA ASP A 89 -3.26 -4.44 -7.21
C ASP A 89 -2.25 -4.55 -6.07
N LEU A 90 -1.34 -5.51 -6.20
CA LEU A 90 -0.27 -5.73 -5.24
C LEU A 90 1.06 -5.61 -5.95
N LEU A 91 1.93 -4.72 -5.47
CA LEU A 91 3.27 -4.54 -6.03
C LEU A 91 4.25 -5.49 -5.34
N ALA A 92 5.10 -6.11 -6.16
CA ALA A 92 6.12 -7.05 -5.71
C ALA A 92 7.47 -6.33 -5.60
N ASP A 93 7.70 -5.70 -4.44
CA ASP A 93 8.94 -4.97 -4.16
C ASP A 93 10.02 -5.93 -3.63
N THR A 94 10.38 -6.91 -4.45
CA THR A 94 11.30 -8.00 -4.02
C THR A 94 12.68 -7.50 -3.62
N THR A 95 13.13 -6.38 -4.16
CA THR A 95 14.42 -5.78 -3.81
C THR A 95 14.35 -4.92 -2.55
N GLY A 96 13.14 -4.50 -2.14
CA GLY A 96 12.94 -3.61 -1.00
C GLY A 96 13.19 -2.14 -1.33
N GLU A 97 13.47 -1.80 -2.58
CA GLU A 97 13.78 -0.42 -2.98
C GLU A 97 12.64 0.54 -2.68
N LEU A 98 11.41 0.17 -3.03
CA LEU A 98 10.24 1.01 -2.78
C LEU A 98 9.98 1.16 -1.28
N CYS A 99 10.14 0.08 -0.52
CA CYS A 99 10.00 0.11 0.93
C CYS A 99 11.01 1.07 1.57
N GLU A 100 12.23 1.11 1.06
CA GLU A 100 13.26 2.02 1.56
C GLU A 100 12.95 3.49 1.21
N ILE A 101 12.54 3.75 -0.03
CA ILE A 101 12.20 5.11 -0.49
C ILE A 101 11.08 5.71 0.35
N TYR A 102 10.09 4.89 0.72
CA TYR A 102 8.97 5.36 1.53
C TYR A 102 9.22 5.25 3.04
N GLY A 103 10.39 4.77 3.46
CA GLY A 103 10.79 4.77 4.87
C GLY A 103 10.08 3.74 5.73
N VAL A 104 9.56 2.65 5.14
CA VAL A 104 8.81 1.63 5.87
C VAL A 104 9.65 0.40 6.22
N TRP A 105 10.86 0.29 5.67
CA TRP A 105 11.77 -0.84 5.95
C TRP A 105 12.58 -0.49 7.19
N ARG A 106 12.24 -1.12 8.33
CA ARG A 106 12.77 -0.74 9.64
C ARG A 106 13.17 -1.93 10.47
N GLU A 107 14.10 -1.69 11.41
CA GLU A 107 14.47 -2.68 12.42
C GLU A 107 13.33 -2.82 13.42
N ARG A 108 12.98 -4.07 13.72
CA ARG A 108 12.06 -4.39 14.81
C ARG A 108 12.71 -5.44 15.70
N GLU A 109 12.38 -5.41 16.99
CA GLU A 109 12.84 -6.38 17.96
C GLU A 109 11.65 -7.19 18.43
N LYS A 110 11.80 -8.52 18.41
CA LYS A 110 10.78 -9.45 18.90
C LYS A 110 11.48 -10.55 19.70
N ASN A 111 11.09 -10.71 20.94
CA ASN A 111 11.68 -11.72 21.86
C ASN A 111 13.21 -11.60 21.94
N GLY A 112 13.72 -10.36 21.97
CA GLY A 112 15.16 -10.10 22.05
C GLY A 112 15.90 -10.27 20.72
N VAL A 113 15.22 -10.64 19.64
CA VAL A 113 15.82 -10.80 18.31
C VAL A 113 15.50 -9.60 17.44
N LYS A 114 16.55 -8.97 16.89
CA LYS A 114 16.43 -7.85 15.99
C LYS A 114 16.37 -8.34 14.56
N SER A 115 15.42 -7.82 13.77
CA SER A 115 15.30 -8.12 12.35
C SER A 115 14.70 -6.93 11.61
N MET A 116 14.91 -6.90 10.30
CA MET A 116 14.28 -5.89 9.45
C MET A 116 12.92 -6.37 9.00
N ALA A 117 11.96 -5.47 8.97
CA ALA A 117 10.59 -5.78 8.53
C ALA A 117 9.92 -4.54 7.93
N ILE A 118 8.87 -4.77 7.17
CA ILE A 118 8.01 -3.68 6.70
C ILE A 118 7.16 -3.21 7.87
N PHE A 119 7.27 -1.91 8.18
CA PHE A 119 6.43 -1.25 9.15
C PHE A 119 5.12 -0.88 8.46
N ARG A 120 4.01 -1.50 8.87
CA ARG A 120 2.70 -1.29 8.23
C ARG A 120 2.37 0.20 8.15
N SER A 121 2.21 0.71 6.93
CA SER A 121 2.10 2.15 6.70
C SER A 121 1.19 2.42 5.51
N THR A 122 0.54 3.58 5.50
CA THR A 122 -0.34 3.97 4.40
C THR A 122 -0.11 5.43 4.03
N PHE A 123 -0.05 5.67 2.73
CA PHE A 123 0.17 6.99 2.14
C PHE A 123 -0.98 7.31 1.20
N ILE A 124 -1.56 8.49 1.36
CA ILE A 124 -2.60 8.98 0.43
C ILE A 124 -1.95 10.05 -0.44
N ILE A 125 -1.96 9.80 -1.75
CA ILE A 125 -1.33 10.66 -2.76
C ILE A 125 -2.43 11.22 -3.65
N ASP A 126 -2.51 12.54 -3.77
CA ASP A 126 -3.54 13.16 -4.61
C ASP A 126 -3.14 13.18 -6.09
N LYS A 127 -4.02 13.69 -6.94
CA LYS A 127 -3.81 13.76 -8.39
C LYS A 127 -2.61 14.63 -8.78
N LYS A 128 -2.15 15.49 -7.90
CA LYS A 128 -0.99 16.35 -8.12
C LYS A 128 0.32 15.66 -7.70
N GLY A 129 0.23 14.48 -7.12
CA GLY A 129 1.41 13.77 -6.60
C GLY A 129 1.85 14.25 -5.22
N THR A 130 0.97 14.90 -4.49
CA THR A 130 1.26 15.39 -3.14
C THR A 130 0.77 14.38 -2.09
N LEU A 131 1.58 14.15 -1.06
CA LEU A 131 1.20 13.32 0.10
C LEU A 131 0.16 14.09 0.92
N ILE A 132 -1.07 13.63 0.88
CA ILE A 132 -2.17 14.23 1.63
C ILE A 132 -2.21 13.66 3.04
N ASP A 133 -1.87 12.39 3.18
CA ASP A 133 -1.77 11.74 4.50
C ASP A 133 -0.60 10.78 4.52
N VAL A 134 0.02 10.67 5.70
CA VAL A 134 1.16 9.79 5.95
C VAL A 134 0.89 9.12 7.30
N ALA A 135 0.73 7.80 7.30
CA ALA A 135 0.49 7.04 8.52
C ALA A 135 1.49 5.90 8.62
N TYR A 136 2.46 6.05 9.51
CA TYR A 136 3.38 4.97 9.87
C TYR A 136 2.83 4.25 11.10
N GLY A 137 2.97 2.93 11.14
CA GLY A 137 2.52 2.14 12.30
C GLY A 137 1.02 1.95 12.35
N VAL A 138 0.43 1.52 11.25
CA VAL A 138 -1.01 1.32 11.10
C VAL A 138 -1.47 0.01 11.73
N VAL A 139 -2.63 0.04 12.41
CA VAL A 139 -3.34 -1.15 12.88
C VAL A 139 -4.36 -1.54 11.82
N PRO A 140 -4.40 -2.81 11.37
CA PRO A 140 -5.27 -3.23 10.27
C PRO A 140 -6.76 -3.05 10.51
N ASP A 141 -7.23 -3.30 11.73
CA ASP A 141 -8.66 -3.27 12.07
C ASP A 141 -9.23 -1.85 11.91
N GLY A 142 -10.25 -1.72 11.06
CA GLY A 142 -10.91 -0.44 10.80
C GLY A 142 -10.12 0.56 9.97
N HIS A 143 -8.92 0.20 9.54
CA HIS A 143 -8.03 1.12 8.84
C HIS A 143 -8.57 1.53 7.45
N ALA A 144 -9.08 0.56 6.67
CA ALA A 144 -9.56 0.86 5.33
C ALA A 144 -10.71 1.86 5.33
N GLU A 145 -11.61 1.77 6.31
CA GLU A 145 -12.72 2.72 6.49
C GLU A 145 -12.20 4.11 6.83
N GLU A 146 -11.20 4.21 7.69
CA GLU A 146 -10.57 5.50 8.04
C GLU A 146 -9.94 6.15 6.80
N VAL A 147 -9.25 5.35 5.99
CA VAL A 147 -8.62 5.83 4.76
C VAL A 147 -9.68 6.33 3.78
N LEU A 148 -10.79 5.59 3.63
CA LEU A 148 -11.88 6.01 2.75
C LEU A 148 -12.46 7.37 3.18
N GLU A 149 -12.67 7.59 4.49
CA GLU A 149 -13.15 8.86 4.98
C GLU A 149 -12.22 10.02 4.66
N LYS A 150 -10.90 9.80 4.74
CA LYS A 150 -9.91 10.81 4.36
C LYS A 150 -9.95 11.11 2.86
N VAL A 151 -10.14 10.07 2.03
CA VAL A 151 -10.22 10.22 0.57
C VAL A 151 -11.46 11.02 0.17
N LYS A 152 -12.57 10.87 0.87
CA LYS A 152 -13.80 11.62 0.58
C LYS A 152 -13.63 13.14 0.72
N ASN A 153 -12.62 13.58 1.44
CA ASN A 153 -12.37 15.01 1.69
C ASN A 153 -11.29 15.61 0.75
N LEU A 154 -10.86 14.87 -0.23
CA LEU A 154 -9.86 15.37 -1.21
C LEU A 154 -10.48 16.32 -2.23
#